data_6099f79593db4b40c5e4a42dcaa4b7b7
#
_entry.id   6099f79593db4b40c5e4a42dcaa4b7b7
#
_cell.length_a   1.000
_cell.length_b   1.000
_cell.length_c   1.000
_cell.angle_alpha   90.00
_cell.angle_beta   90.00
_cell.angle_gamma   90.00
#
_symmetry.space_group_name_H-M   'P 1'
#
loop_
_entity.id
_entity.type
_entity.pdbx_description
1 polymer ?
#
loop_
_entity_poly.entity_id
_entity_poly.type
_entity_poly.pdbx_seq_one_letter_code
_entity_poly.pdbx_strand_id
1 'polypeptide(L)'
;MVTQEAVYGAISTVIDPEVGFDIVSLGLIYGVKIEEGNVHVTMTLSTKGCPLHELIQQWTKDAVLKIDGVKNCDIEIVWEPAWNITMASERVKKELCG
;
A
#
# COMPACT_ATOMS: atom_id res chain seq x y z
N MET A 1 12.51 -16.97 2.29
CA MET A 1 12.36 -16.24 1.02
C MET A 1 11.16 -15.29 1.09
N VAL A 2 11.35 -14.08 0.64
CA VAL A 2 10.26 -13.09 0.63
C VAL A 2 9.35 -13.35 -0.58
N THR A 3 8.03 -13.39 -0.35
CA THR A 3 7.06 -13.59 -1.43
C THR A 3 6.15 -12.37 -1.54
N GLN A 4 5.51 -12.22 -2.69
CA GLN A 4 4.54 -11.14 -2.87
C GLN A 4 3.39 -11.25 -1.87
N GLU A 5 2.93 -12.47 -1.60
CA GLU A 5 1.88 -12.70 -0.60
C GLU A 5 2.29 -12.17 0.78
N ALA A 6 3.52 -12.42 1.19
CA ALA A 6 4.02 -11.93 2.47
C ALA A 6 4.06 -10.39 2.50
N VAL A 7 4.48 -9.79 1.39
CA VAL A 7 4.54 -8.32 1.28
C VAL A 7 3.13 -7.72 1.33
N TYR A 8 2.20 -8.26 0.55
CA TYR A 8 0.82 -7.78 0.58
C TYR A 8 0.17 -7.98 1.95
N GLY A 9 0.45 -9.12 2.59
CA GLY A 9 -0.03 -9.38 3.95
C GLY A 9 0.48 -8.35 4.96
N ALA A 10 1.75 -7.99 4.86
CA ALA A 10 2.33 -6.97 5.73
C ALA A 10 1.72 -5.59 5.46
N ILE A 11 1.60 -5.22 4.18
CA ILE A 11 1.03 -3.92 3.79
C ILE A 11 -0.43 -3.81 4.21
N SER A 12 -1.16 -4.92 4.22
CA SER A 12 -2.56 -4.92 4.63
C SER A 12 -2.79 -4.56 6.09
N THR A 13 -1.72 -4.49 6.89
CA THR A 13 -1.82 -4.00 8.27
C THR A 13 -1.81 -2.48 8.34
N VAL A 14 -1.49 -1.81 7.23
CA VAL A 14 -1.45 -0.35 7.18
C VAL A 14 -2.83 0.19 6.84
N ILE A 15 -3.39 0.96 7.75
CA ILE A 15 -4.75 1.51 7.61
C ILE A 15 -4.65 2.99 7.26
N ASP A 16 -5.38 3.39 6.21
CA ASP A 16 -5.50 4.81 5.88
C ASP A 16 -6.44 5.44 6.92
N PRO A 17 -5.93 6.34 7.76
CA PRO A 17 -6.75 6.91 8.85
C PRO A 17 -7.90 7.79 8.37
N GLU A 18 -7.88 8.26 7.14
CA GLU A 18 -8.95 9.09 6.61
C GLU A 18 -10.19 8.28 6.27
N VAL A 19 -10.02 7.04 5.81
CA VAL A 19 -11.13 6.21 5.38
C VAL A 19 -11.33 4.97 6.24
N GLY A 20 -10.33 4.58 7.04
CA GLY A 20 -10.45 3.47 7.98
C GLY A 20 -10.30 2.08 7.37
N PHE A 21 -9.77 1.98 6.16
CA PHE A 21 -9.53 0.70 5.49
C PHE A 21 -8.05 0.53 5.18
N ASP A 22 -7.61 -0.73 5.09
CA ASP A 22 -6.22 -0.99 4.73
C ASP A 22 -5.94 -0.58 3.28
N ILE A 23 -4.70 -0.18 3.03
CA ILE A 23 -4.32 0.38 1.73
C ILE A 23 -4.35 -0.64 0.59
N VAL A 24 -4.25 -1.93 0.90
CA VAL A 24 -4.39 -2.98 -0.11
C VAL A 24 -5.84 -3.06 -0.59
N SER A 25 -6.79 -3.11 0.35
CA SER A 25 -8.21 -3.15 0.02
C SER A 25 -8.69 -1.90 -0.71
N LEU A 26 -8.06 -0.77 -0.44
CA LEU A 26 -8.36 0.48 -1.13
C LEU A 26 -7.87 0.50 -2.59
N GLY A 27 -7.02 -0.44 -2.95
CA GLY A 27 -6.47 -0.48 -4.31
C GLY A 27 -5.34 0.52 -4.53
N LEU A 28 -4.66 0.92 -3.45
CA LEU A 28 -3.57 1.89 -3.54
C LEU A 28 -2.24 1.28 -3.95
N ILE A 29 -2.10 -0.05 -3.85
CA ILE A 29 -0.87 -0.73 -4.23
C ILE A 29 -0.95 -1.15 -5.69
N TYR A 30 -0.11 -0.56 -6.51
CA TYR A 30 -0.10 -0.83 -7.95
C TYR A 30 0.85 -1.95 -8.35
N GLY A 31 1.89 -2.18 -7.56
CA GLY A 31 2.81 -3.26 -7.86
C GLY A 31 3.80 -3.50 -6.73
N VAL A 32 4.31 -4.72 -6.68
CA VAL A 32 5.36 -5.11 -5.73
C VAL A 32 6.40 -5.88 -6.52
N LYS A 33 7.65 -5.44 -6.39
CA LYS A 33 8.78 -6.10 -7.04
C LYS A 33 9.74 -6.57 -5.96
N ILE A 34 10.16 -7.81 -6.04
CA ILE A 34 11.07 -8.40 -5.05
C ILE A 34 12.30 -8.90 -5.79
N GLU A 35 13.48 -8.49 -5.33
CA GLU A 35 14.73 -8.87 -5.94
C GLU A 35 15.79 -9.01 -4.85
N GLU A 36 16.19 -10.25 -4.57
CA GLU A 36 17.23 -10.57 -3.60
C GLU A 36 17.08 -9.90 -2.23
N GLY A 37 15.85 -9.87 -1.72
CA GLY A 37 15.54 -9.25 -0.43
C GLY A 37 15.26 -7.76 -0.51
N ASN A 38 15.42 -7.16 -1.68
CA ASN A 38 15.04 -5.77 -1.90
C ASN A 38 13.60 -5.74 -2.41
N VAL A 39 12.74 -5.01 -1.72
CA VAL A 39 11.33 -4.89 -2.07
C VAL A 39 11.06 -3.48 -2.58
N HIS A 40 10.48 -3.40 -3.77
CA HIS A 40 10.07 -2.12 -4.33
C HIS A 40 8.55 -2.11 -4.45
N VAL A 41 7.91 -1.18 -3.76
CA VAL A 41 6.46 -1.04 -3.76
C VAL A 41 6.07 0.19 -4.56
N THR A 42 5.25 -0.01 -5.58
CA THR A 42 4.68 1.10 -6.37
C THR A 42 3.25 1.29 -5.88
N MET A 43 2.96 2.46 -5.38
CA MET A 43 1.65 2.76 -4.82
C MET A 43 1.21 4.18 -5.14
N THR A 44 -0.07 4.44 -4.95
CA THR A 44 -0.62 5.78 -5.06
C THR A 44 -1.35 6.12 -3.77
N LEU A 45 -1.89 7.32 -3.71
CA LEU A 45 -2.66 7.80 -2.57
C LEU A 45 -3.98 8.37 -3.08
N SER A 46 -5.00 8.37 -2.22
CA SER A 46 -6.33 8.78 -2.65
C SER A 46 -6.46 10.28 -2.93
N THR A 47 -5.63 11.10 -2.31
CA THR A 47 -5.60 12.54 -2.58
C THR A 47 -4.16 13.06 -2.56
N LYS A 48 -3.88 14.02 -3.42
CA LYS A 48 -2.55 14.62 -3.49
C LYS A 48 -2.24 15.57 -2.33
N GLY A 49 -3.27 16.15 -1.74
CA GLY A 49 -3.09 17.16 -0.70
C GLY A 49 -3.06 16.65 0.71
N CYS A 50 -3.10 15.35 0.90
CA CYS A 50 -3.18 14.77 2.24
C CYS A 50 -1.85 14.88 2.98
N PRO A 51 -1.82 15.51 4.17
CA PRO A 51 -0.59 15.62 4.95
C PRO A 51 -0.11 14.29 5.52
N LEU A 52 -0.94 13.25 5.42
CA LEU A 52 -0.60 11.92 5.93
C LEU A 52 0.18 11.07 4.93
N HIS A 53 0.52 11.60 3.75
CA HIS A 53 1.27 10.87 2.72
C HIS A 53 2.56 10.27 3.26
N GLU A 54 3.36 11.09 3.93
CA GLU A 54 4.64 10.63 4.47
C GLU A 54 4.46 9.56 5.54
N LEU A 55 3.42 9.72 6.35
CA LEU A 55 3.11 8.79 7.42
C LEU A 55 2.71 7.42 6.86
N ILE A 56 1.84 7.42 5.85
CA ILE A 56 1.40 6.18 5.20
C ILE A 56 2.59 5.48 4.53
N GLN A 57 3.44 6.24 3.86
CA GLN A 57 4.66 5.68 3.25
C GLN A 57 5.57 5.06 4.29
N GLN A 58 5.78 5.75 5.41
CA GLN A 58 6.63 5.25 6.49
C GLN A 58 6.06 3.98 7.10
N TRP A 59 4.76 3.96 7.36
CA TRP A 59 4.08 2.77 7.91
C TRP A 59 4.20 1.58 6.96
N THR A 60 4.02 1.82 5.66
CA THR A 60 4.14 0.78 4.63
C THR A 60 5.55 0.21 4.61
N LYS A 61 6.53 1.10 4.59
CA LYS A 61 7.93 0.70 4.59
C LYS A 61 8.28 -0.11 5.84
N ASP A 62 7.86 0.38 7.00
CA ASP A 62 8.12 -0.30 8.27
C ASP A 62 7.48 -1.69 8.31
N ALA A 63 6.25 -1.82 7.81
CA ALA A 63 5.56 -3.10 7.77
C ALA A 63 6.31 -4.11 6.91
N VAL A 64 6.78 -3.67 5.74
CA VAL A 64 7.52 -4.55 4.83
C VAL A 64 8.88 -4.93 5.42
N LEU A 65 9.55 -3.99 6.06
CA LEU A 65 10.87 -4.26 6.66
C LEU A 65 10.82 -5.25 7.80
N LYS A 66 9.65 -5.47 8.41
CA LYS A 66 9.49 -6.47 9.48
C LYS A 66 9.44 -7.89 8.94
N ILE A 67 9.27 -8.07 7.65
CA ILE A 67 9.21 -9.41 7.05
C ILE A 67 10.63 -10.02 7.08
N ASP A 68 10.71 -11.26 7.55
CA ASP A 68 11.96 -11.98 7.58
C ASP A 68 12.48 -12.19 6.14
N GLY A 69 13.74 -11.82 5.93
CA GLY A 69 14.36 -11.90 4.61
C GLY A 69 14.36 -10.61 3.81
N VAL A 70 13.62 -9.59 4.24
CA VAL A 70 13.65 -8.29 3.58
C VAL A 70 14.86 -7.50 4.06
N LYS A 71 15.69 -7.08 3.13
CA LYS A 71 16.88 -6.27 3.41
C LYS A 71 16.61 -4.79 3.27
N ASN A 72 15.84 -4.41 2.25
CA ASN A 72 15.49 -3.03 1.96
C ASN A 72 14.07 -2.95 1.43
N CYS A 73 13.46 -1.78 1.62
CA CYS A 73 12.15 -1.51 1.04
C CYS A 73 12.15 -0.09 0.50
N ASP A 74 11.82 0.04 -0.78
CA ASP A 74 11.64 1.33 -1.44
C ASP A 74 10.16 1.51 -1.77
N ILE A 75 9.65 2.70 -1.49
CA ILE A 75 8.26 3.04 -1.82
C ILE A 75 8.30 4.11 -2.90
N GLU A 76 7.66 3.82 -4.02
CA GLU A 76 7.52 4.79 -5.10
C GLU A 76 6.07 5.24 -5.17
N ILE A 77 5.82 6.53 -5.05
CA ILE A 77 4.49 7.10 -5.16
C ILE A 77 4.27 7.56 -6.60
N VAL A 78 3.21 7.06 -7.21
CA VAL A 78 2.84 7.43 -8.57
C VAL A 78 1.43 8.02 -8.56
N TRP A 79 1.15 8.92 -9.47
CA TRP A 79 -0.16 9.56 -9.57
C TRP A 79 -0.88 9.19 -10.87
N GLU A 80 -0.26 8.32 -11.66
CA GLU A 80 -0.81 7.79 -12.91
C GLU A 80 -0.76 6.26 -12.87
N PRO A 81 -1.85 5.55 -13.11
CA PRO A 81 -3.21 6.09 -13.29
C PRO A 81 -3.74 6.67 -11.97
N ALA A 82 -4.59 7.68 -12.05
CA ALA A 82 -5.17 8.29 -10.87
C ALA A 82 -6.08 7.30 -10.14
N TRP A 83 -5.97 7.28 -8.81
CA TRP A 83 -6.83 6.40 -8.02
C TRP A 83 -8.29 6.84 -8.09
N ASN A 84 -9.19 5.85 -8.14
CA ASN A 84 -10.62 6.09 -7.98
C ASN A 84 -11.24 4.90 -7.25
N ILE A 85 -12.47 5.05 -6.80
CA ILE A 85 -13.13 4.07 -5.94
C ILE A 85 -13.34 2.71 -6.63
N THR A 86 -13.35 2.67 -7.96
CA THR A 86 -13.51 1.39 -8.67
C THR A 86 -12.31 0.47 -8.50
N MET A 87 -11.17 1.02 -8.06
CA MET A 87 -9.96 0.24 -7.80
C MET A 87 -9.98 -0.46 -6.44
N ALA A 88 -10.90 -0.05 -5.56
CA ALA A 88 -11.02 -0.63 -4.24
C ALA A 88 -11.76 -1.97 -4.30
N SER A 89 -11.62 -2.75 -3.22
CA SER A 89 -12.34 -4.02 -3.11
C SER A 89 -13.84 -3.79 -2.99
N GLU A 90 -14.62 -4.83 -3.27
CA GLU A 90 -16.09 -4.77 -3.16
C GLU A 90 -16.54 -4.32 -1.77
N ARG A 91 -15.89 -4.81 -0.74
CA ARG A 91 -16.23 -4.45 0.64
C ARG A 91 -16.06 -2.94 0.88
N VAL A 92 -14.94 -2.39 0.40
CA VAL A 92 -14.66 -0.96 0.55
C VAL A 92 -15.65 -0.13 -0.26
N LYS A 93 -15.96 -0.55 -1.49
CA LYS A 93 -16.93 0.14 -2.32
C LYS A 93 -18.29 0.23 -1.65
N LYS A 94 -18.73 -0.86 -1.02
CA LYS A 94 -20.01 -0.88 -0.29
C LYS A 94 -20.02 0.11 0.86
N GLU A 95 -18.94 0.16 1.64
CA GLU A 95 -18.87 1.03 2.80
C GLU A 95 -18.75 2.51 2.43
N LEU A 96 -18.02 2.82 1.35
CA LEU A 96 -17.76 4.20 0.96
C LEU A 96 -18.78 4.77 -0.03
N CYS A 97 -19.37 3.93 -0.84
CA CYS A 97 -20.31 4.36 -1.88
C CYS A 97 -21.74 3.92 -1.64
N GLY A 98 -21.90 3.01 -0.73
CA GLY A 98 -23.17 2.38 -0.54
C GLY A 98 -24.02 2.93 0.50
#